data_8095ebcd93153d4da626f43f375c4394
#
_entry.id   8095ebcd93153d4da626f43f375c4394
#
_cell.length_a   1.000
_cell.length_b   1.000
_cell.length_c   1.000
_cell.angle_alpha   90.00
_cell.angle_beta   90.00
_cell.angle_gamma   90.00
#
_symmetry.space_group_name_H-M   'P 1'
#
loop_
_entity.id
_entity.type
_entity.pdbx_description
1 polymer ?
#
loop_
_entity_poly.entity_id
_entity_poly.type
_entity_poly.pdbx_seq_one_letter_code
_entity_poly.pdbx_strand_id
1 'polypeptide(L)'
;MSLLTDSLNQIQTWLETNYPLAAESITPGLTLSEIESKIETLPFSLPEEFYELYQWSRGNSLNTKTIYTDIFSADDATSLNSLEYAMEVFPDFVDEDEDCAVNYIGKPLFPIFGSDATFHCIVGDWEDKTPSPIVYVSEIIETNHSYVNLTSMMLTAAESIQAKAIDFNTKTYKNWNEEKYAEIYFKHNSNILELSV
;
A
#
# COMPACT_ATOMS: atom_id res chain seq x y z
N MET A 1 -16.85 -11.47 4.17
CA MET A 1 -15.87 -10.46 3.71
C MET A 1 -14.49 -10.95 4.15
N SER A 2 -13.46 -10.62 3.42
CA SER A 2 -12.09 -10.92 3.82
C SER A 2 -11.64 -9.99 4.95
N LEU A 3 -10.56 -10.35 5.65
CA LEU A 3 -9.97 -9.48 6.68
C LEU A 3 -9.45 -8.17 6.07
N LEU A 4 -8.97 -8.20 4.82
CA LEU A 4 -8.55 -7.03 4.08
C LEU A 4 -9.72 -6.06 3.87
N THR A 5 -10.81 -6.54 3.27
CA THR A 5 -12.02 -5.73 3.04
C THR A 5 -12.58 -5.15 4.34
N ASP A 6 -12.60 -5.94 5.43
CA ASP A 6 -13.07 -5.47 6.73
C ASP A 6 -12.17 -4.34 7.29
N SER A 7 -10.85 -4.46 7.14
CA SER A 7 -9.90 -3.42 7.56
C SER A 7 -10.04 -2.13 6.75
N LEU A 8 -10.15 -2.24 5.44
CA LEU A 8 -10.37 -1.10 4.54
C LEU A 8 -11.66 -0.36 4.88
N ASN A 9 -12.76 -1.08 5.14
CA ASN A 9 -14.03 -0.48 5.55
C ASN A 9 -13.94 0.19 6.95
N GLN A 10 -13.17 -0.38 7.86
CA GLN A 10 -12.92 0.24 9.18
C GLN A 10 -12.17 1.56 9.02
N ILE A 11 -11.13 1.60 8.17
CA ILE A 11 -10.38 2.81 7.85
C ILE A 11 -11.31 3.86 7.24
N GLN A 12 -12.11 3.49 6.25
CA GLN A 12 -13.06 4.39 5.61
C GLN A 12 -14.07 4.97 6.60
N THR A 13 -14.70 4.12 7.43
CA THR A 13 -15.68 4.56 8.44
C THR A 13 -15.04 5.52 9.45
N TRP A 14 -13.80 5.26 9.84
CA TRP A 14 -13.07 6.14 10.75
C TRP A 14 -12.78 7.50 10.09
N LEU A 15 -12.36 7.51 8.80
CA LEU A 15 -12.14 8.73 8.04
C LEU A 15 -13.42 9.54 7.87
N GLU A 16 -14.53 8.93 7.51
CA GLU A 16 -15.84 9.58 7.37
C GLU A 16 -16.26 10.31 8.66
N THR A 17 -15.89 9.73 9.80
CA THR A 17 -16.22 10.30 11.12
C THR A 17 -15.26 11.41 11.55
N ASN A 18 -13.97 11.24 11.31
CA ASN A 18 -12.93 12.10 11.87
C ASN A 18 -12.33 13.07 10.86
N TYR A 19 -12.30 12.69 9.55
CA TYR A 19 -11.70 13.46 8.45
C TYR A 19 -12.53 13.34 7.17
N PRO A 20 -13.75 13.92 7.13
CA PRO A 20 -14.67 13.77 6.00
C PRO A 20 -14.05 14.15 4.64
N LEU A 21 -13.21 15.19 4.61
CA LEU A 21 -12.52 15.59 3.36
C LEU A 21 -11.53 14.54 2.85
N ALA A 22 -10.88 13.79 3.75
CA ALA A 22 -10.02 12.68 3.35
C ALA A 22 -10.87 11.48 2.90
N ALA A 23 -11.99 11.22 3.56
CA ALA A 23 -12.93 10.18 3.12
C ALA A 23 -13.49 10.46 1.71
N GLU A 24 -13.81 11.70 1.40
CA GLU A 24 -14.27 12.13 0.06
C GLU A 24 -13.22 11.91 -1.03
N SER A 25 -11.95 11.79 -0.66
CA SER A 25 -10.86 11.48 -1.62
C SER A 25 -10.79 10.00 -1.99
N ILE A 26 -11.42 9.11 -1.22
CA ILE A 26 -11.51 7.69 -1.55
C ILE A 26 -12.49 7.55 -2.72
N THR A 27 -11.93 7.29 -3.88
CA THR A 27 -12.72 7.12 -5.11
C THR A 27 -13.34 5.73 -5.16
N PRO A 28 -14.54 5.56 -5.74
CA PRO A 28 -15.12 4.23 -5.92
C PRO A 28 -14.17 3.29 -6.64
N GLY A 29 -14.15 2.03 -6.22
CA GLY A 29 -13.29 1.00 -6.80
C GLY A 29 -13.62 0.66 -8.25
N LEU A 30 -12.75 -0.12 -8.85
CA LEU A 30 -12.90 -0.65 -10.21
C LEU A 30 -13.62 -2.00 -10.16
N THR A 31 -14.27 -2.35 -11.26
CA THR A 31 -14.74 -3.73 -11.46
C THR A 31 -13.56 -4.66 -11.74
N LEU A 32 -13.72 -5.96 -11.47
CA LEU A 32 -12.69 -6.95 -11.76
C LEU A 32 -12.25 -6.89 -13.23
N SER A 33 -13.19 -6.76 -14.16
CA SER A 33 -12.90 -6.67 -15.61
C SER A 33 -12.11 -5.41 -15.98
N GLU A 34 -12.35 -4.28 -15.31
CA GLU A 34 -11.55 -3.07 -15.50
C GLU A 34 -10.13 -3.24 -14.99
N ILE A 35 -9.96 -3.88 -13.83
CA ILE A 35 -8.64 -4.19 -13.28
C ILE A 35 -7.87 -5.10 -14.24
N GLU A 36 -8.46 -6.25 -14.61
CA GLU A 36 -7.86 -7.22 -15.52
C GLU A 36 -7.44 -6.60 -16.87
N SER A 37 -8.29 -5.76 -17.45
CA SER A 37 -7.96 -5.07 -18.69
C SER A 37 -6.80 -4.10 -18.58
N LYS A 38 -6.64 -3.43 -17.42
CA LYS A 38 -5.55 -2.47 -17.19
C LYS A 38 -4.19 -3.15 -16.99
N ILE A 39 -4.18 -4.33 -16.38
CA ILE A 39 -2.96 -5.07 -16.07
C ILE A 39 -2.68 -6.20 -17.06
N GLU A 40 -3.43 -6.31 -18.16
CA GLU A 40 -3.29 -7.41 -19.15
C GLU A 40 -1.89 -7.55 -19.76
N THR A 41 -1.11 -6.45 -19.73
CA THR A 41 0.26 -6.42 -20.26
C THR A 41 1.33 -6.82 -19.24
N LEU A 42 0.97 -7.01 -17.96
CA LEU A 42 1.93 -7.45 -16.97
C LEU A 42 2.37 -8.90 -17.26
N PRO A 43 3.69 -9.17 -17.23
CA PRO A 43 4.21 -10.52 -17.50
C PRO A 43 4.10 -11.47 -16.29
N PHE A 44 3.52 -11.04 -15.18
CA PHE A 44 3.39 -11.79 -13.92
C PHE A 44 2.00 -11.64 -13.32
N SER A 45 1.69 -12.48 -12.34
CA SER A 45 0.45 -12.44 -11.59
C SER A 45 0.57 -11.57 -10.33
N LEU A 46 -0.51 -10.89 -9.99
CA LEU A 46 -0.66 -10.16 -8.72
C LEU A 46 -1.56 -10.98 -7.77
N PRO A 47 -1.35 -10.87 -6.43
CA PRO A 47 -2.13 -11.62 -5.45
C PRO A 47 -3.60 -11.18 -5.41
N GLU A 48 -4.48 -12.02 -4.87
CA GLU A 48 -5.92 -11.70 -4.74
C GLU A 48 -6.17 -10.41 -3.96
N GLU A 49 -5.35 -10.13 -2.95
CA GLU A 49 -5.41 -8.90 -2.15
C GLU A 49 -5.29 -7.62 -2.99
N PHE A 50 -4.51 -7.66 -4.07
CA PHE A 50 -4.39 -6.55 -5.02
C PHE A 50 -5.75 -6.24 -5.68
N TYR A 51 -6.46 -7.26 -6.13
CA TYR A 51 -7.77 -7.08 -6.76
C TYR A 51 -8.81 -6.58 -5.75
N GLU A 52 -8.79 -7.07 -4.51
CA GLU A 52 -9.66 -6.56 -3.46
C GLU A 52 -9.41 -5.08 -3.16
N LEU A 53 -8.14 -4.67 -3.10
CA LEU A 53 -7.77 -3.27 -2.86
C LEU A 53 -8.32 -2.35 -3.96
N TYR A 54 -8.11 -2.69 -5.22
CA TYR A 54 -8.56 -1.86 -6.34
C TYR A 54 -10.07 -1.96 -6.60
N GLN A 55 -10.74 -3.02 -6.15
CA GLN A 55 -12.20 -3.08 -6.10
C GLN A 55 -12.78 -2.20 -4.99
N TRP A 56 -12.05 -1.95 -3.92
CA TRP A 56 -12.45 -1.04 -2.85
C TRP A 56 -12.25 0.43 -3.25
N SER A 57 -11.09 0.77 -3.83
CA SER A 57 -10.81 2.13 -4.33
C SER A 57 -9.91 2.06 -5.57
N ARG A 58 -10.23 2.89 -6.57
CA ARG A 58 -9.37 3.01 -7.77
C ARG A 58 -8.07 3.77 -7.54
N GLY A 59 -7.85 4.27 -6.32
CA GLY A 59 -6.69 5.09 -5.99
C GLY A 59 -6.81 6.53 -6.51
N ASN A 60 -5.74 7.29 -6.31
CA ASN A 60 -5.66 8.70 -6.65
C ASN A 60 -4.70 8.92 -7.81
N SER A 61 -5.03 9.86 -8.71
CA SER A 61 -4.07 10.39 -9.67
C SER A 61 -3.22 11.48 -9.01
N LEU A 62 -1.97 11.63 -9.45
CA LEU A 62 -1.01 12.65 -8.96
C LEU A 62 -1.55 14.09 -8.92
N ASN A 63 -2.58 14.40 -9.70
CA ASN A 63 -3.16 15.74 -9.79
C ASN A 63 -4.25 16.03 -8.76
N THR A 64 -4.67 15.07 -7.96
CA THR A 64 -5.55 15.32 -6.83
C THR A 64 -4.69 15.71 -5.65
N LYS A 65 -4.73 16.98 -5.25
CA LYS A 65 -4.23 17.43 -3.94
C LYS A 65 -5.04 16.74 -2.84
N THR A 66 -4.79 15.47 -2.64
CA THR A 66 -5.32 14.70 -1.55
C THR A 66 -4.51 15.03 -0.32
N ILE A 67 -5.03 15.94 0.43
CA ILE A 67 -4.61 16.16 1.79
C ILE A 67 -4.89 14.85 2.53
N TYR A 68 -3.83 14.15 2.96
CA TYR A 68 -3.85 13.08 3.96
C TYR A 68 -4.30 11.68 3.52
N THR A 69 -3.46 11.03 2.80
CA THR A 69 -3.52 9.58 2.65
C THR A 69 -2.44 8.82 3.42
N ASP A 70 -1.77 9.50 4.36
CA ASP A 70 -0.69 8.95 5.20
C ASP A 70 -1.15 7.93 6.24
N ILE A 71 -2.36 7.39 6.09
CA ILE A 71 -2.91 6.40 7.01
C ILE A 71 -2.26 5.05 6.82
N PHE A 72 -1.81 4.78 5.60
CA PHE A 72 -1.37 3.45 5.21
C PHE A 72 0.08 3.15 5.54
N SER A 73 0.87 4.15 5.89
CA SER A 73 2.26 3.95 6.26
C SER A 73 2.70 4.89 7.37
N ALA A 74 3.64 4.36 8.17
CA ALA A 74 4.31 5.11 9.21
C ALA A 74 5.24 6.17 8.65
N ASP A 75 5.89 5.88 7.59
CA ASP A 75 7.16 6.53 7.27
C ASP A 75 7.02 7.77 6.41
N ASP A 76 6.07 7.87 5.49
CA ASP A 76 5.92 9.07 4.65
C ASP A 76 4.51 9.18 4.03
N ALA A 77 4.25 10.33 3.40
CA ALA A 77 3.03 10.67 2.68
C ALA A 77 2.73 9.69 1.53
N THR A 78 2.23 8.51 1.86
CA THR A 78 1.88 7.49 0.87
C THR A 78 0.40 7.50 0.57
N SER A 79 0.05 7.73 -0.68
CA SER A 79 -1.32 7.58 -1.19
C SER A 79 -1.47 6.27 -1.97
N LEU A 80 -2.68 5.72 -1.96
CA LEU A 80 -3.00 4.64 -2.91
C LEU A 80 -2.91 5.19 -4.33
N ASN A 81 -2.00 4.65 -5.12
CA ASN A 81 -1.82 5.03 -6.51
C ASN A 81 -3.03 4.64 -7.35
N SER A 82 -3.43 5.47 -8.31
CA SER A 82 -4.34 4.97 -9.34
C SER A 82 -3.66 3.85 -10.13
N LEU A 83 -4.45 2.91 -10.61
CA LEU A 83 -3.89 1.78 -11.37
C LEU A 83 -3.20 2.25 -12.66
N GLU A 84 -3.69 3.34 -13.27
CA GLU A 84 -3.07 3.98 -14.41
C GLU A 84 -1.67 4.51 -14.07
N TYR A 85 -1.52 5.20 -12.94
CA TYR A 85 -0.23 5.72 -12.52
C TYR A 85 0.72 4.60 -12.10
N ALA A 86 0.23 3.58 -11.38
CA ALA A 86 1.03 2.42 -11.03
C ALA A 86 1.59 1.69 -12.27
N MET A 87 0.78 1.58 -13.33
CA MET A 87 1.21 1.01 -14.62
C MET A 87 2.18 1.91 -15.39
N GLU A 88 2.07 3.24 -15.23
CA GLU A 88 2.98 4.22 -15.86
C GLU A 88 4.38 4.14 -15.26
N VAL A 89 4.48 4.04 -13.93
CA VAL A 89 5.78 3.99 -13.22
C VAL A 89 6.34 2.58 -13.07
N PHE A 90 5.54 1.54 -13.27
CA PHE A 90 5.99 0.15 -13.12
C PHE A 90 7.23 -0.20 -13.96
N PRO A 91 7.42 0.27 -15.22
CA PRO A 91 8.62 -0.02 -15.99
C PRO A 91 9.92 0.33 -15.27
N ASP A 92 9.94 1.39 -14.46
CA ASP A 92 11.11 1.84 -13.70
C ASP A 92 11.55 0.82 -12.62
N PHE A 93 10.64 -0.11 -12.25
CA PHE A 93 10.90 -1.17 -11.26
C PHE A 93 11.38 -2.49 -11.89
N VAL A 94 11.47 -2.59 -13.22
CA VAL A 94 11.87 -3.82 -13.93
C VAL A 94 12.99 -3.60 -14.94
N ASP A 95 13.39 -2.36 -15.19
CA ASP A 95 14.49 -2.06 -16.11
C ASP A 95 15.83 -2.37 -15.43
N GLU A 96 16.53 -3.40 -15.91
CA GLU A 96 17.82 -3.84 -15.37
C GLU A 96 18.96 -2.85 -15.65
N ASP A 97 18.75 -1.92 -16.58
CA ASP A 97 19.78 -0.94 -16.99
C ASP A 97 19.70 0.38 -16.18
N GLU A 98 18.67 0.59 -15.39
CA GLU A 98 18.58 1.73 -14.49
C GLU A 98 19.11 1.40 -13.09
N ASP A 99 19.87 2.33 -12.50
CA ASP A 99 20.41 2.21 -11.12
C ASP A 99 19.32 2.02 -10.05
N CYS A 100 18.06 2.14 -10.44
CA CYS A 100 16.85 1.99 -9.61
C CYS A 100 16.16 0.63 -9.79
N ALA A 101 16.67 -0.28 -10.62
CA ALA A 101 16.09 -1.61 -10.80
C ALA A 101 16.10 -2.40 -9.50
N VAL A 102 15.00 -2.32 -8.79
CA VAL A 102 14.86 -2.96 -7.48
C VAL A 102 14.42 -4.40 -7.70
N ASN A 103 15.38 -5.28 -7.78
CA ASN A 103 15.14 -6.72 -7.87
C ASN A 103 14.95 -7.30 -6.48
N TYR A 104 13.71 -7.55 -6.10
CA TYR A 104 13.42 -8.26 -4.87
C TYR A 104 13.50 -9.77 -5.09
N ILE A 105 14.67 -10.36 -4.81
CA ILE A 105 14.91 -11.82 -4.92
C ILE A 105 14.50 -12.36 -6.31
N GLY A 106 14.75 -11.61 -7.38
CA GLY A 106 14.36 -12.00 -8.73
C GLY A 106 12.85 -11.96 -9.02
N LYS A 107 12.08 -11.30 -8.18
CA LYS A 107 10.63 -11.12 -8.36
C LYS A 107 10.29 -9.66 -8.70
N PRO A 108 9.29 -9.44 -9.56
CA PRO A 108 8.87 -8.11 -9.95
C PRO A 108 8.17 -7.39 -8.77
N LEU A 109 8.40 -6.08 -8.69
CA LEU A 109 7.73 -5.20 -7.73
C LEU A 109 6.69 -4.36 -8.46
N PHE A 110 5.47 -4.27 -7.91
CA PHE A 110 4.40 -3.45 -8.46
C PHE A 110 4.02 -2.35 -7.46
N PRO A 111 4.18 -1.05 -7.81
CA PRO A 111 4.00 0.08 -6.89
C PRO A 111 2.53 0.37 -6.64
N ILE A 112 2.04 0.06 -5.43
CA ILE A 112 0.63 0.26 -5.05
C ILE A 112 0.38 1.52 -4.21
N PHE A 113 1.34 1.92 -3.37
CA PHE A 113 1.29 3.16 -2.63
C PHE A 113 2.58 3.95 -2.85
N GLY A 114 2.50 5.26 -2.81
CA GLY A 114 3.69 6.09 -2.84
C GLY A 114 3.52 7.39 -3.61
N SER A 115 4.61 8.13 -3.69
CA SER A 115 4.75 9.32 -4.51
C SER A 115 6.23 9.62 -4.78
N ASP A 116 6.52 10.15 -5.95
CA ASP A 116 7.84 10.64 -6.40
C ASP A 116 9.02 9.67 -6.15
N ALA A 117 9.58 9.65 -4.95
CA ALA A 117 10.82 8.95 -4.63
C ALA A 117 10.65 7.72 -3.71
N THR A 118 9.45 7.46 -3.22
CA THR A 118 9.20 6.37 -2.26
C THR A 118 7.92 5.61 -2.57
N PHE A 119 8.03 4.27 -2.57
CA PHE A 119 6.90 3.40 -2.89
C PHE A 119 6.80 2.23 -1.92
N HIS A 120 5.56 1.82 -1.65
CA HIS A 120 5.27 0.48 -1.14
C HIS A 120 4.80 -0.36 -2.32
N CYS A 121 5.57 -1.39 -2.60
CA CYS A 121 5.34 -2.29 -3.73
C CYS A 121 4.81 -3.64 -3.24
N ILE A 122 3.87 -4.20 -3.97
CA ILE A 122 3.48 -5.60 -3.82
C ILE A 122 4.40 -6.46 -4.68
N VAL A 123 4.85 -7.59 -4.14
CA VAL A 123 5.69 -8.52 -4.89
C VAL A 123 4.80 -9.32 -5.84
N GLY A 124 5.10 -9.28 -7.12
CA GLY A 124 4.45 -10.13 -8.12
C GLY A 124 5.03 -11.55 -8.13
N ASP A 125 4.29 -12.49 -8.68
CA ASP A 125 4.78 -13.84 -8.89
C ASP A 125 4.47 -14.32 -10.32
N TRP A 126 5.37 -15.13 -10.88
CA TRP A 126 5.21 -15.64 -12.24
C TRP A 126 4.14 -16.73 -12.33
N GLU A 127 3.84 -17.40 -11.24
CA GLU A 127 3.02 -18.63 -11.24
C GLU A 127 1.89 -18.62 -10.21
N ASP A 128 1.94 -17.77 -9.16
CA ASP A 128 1.04 -17.87 -8.01
C ASP A 128 0.36 -16.54 -7.66
N LYS A 129 -0.85 -16.64 -7.11
CA LYS A 129 -1.65 -15.51 -6.59
C LYS A 129 -1.75 -15.52 -5.05
N THR A 130 -0.82 -16.15 -4.38
CA THR A 130 -0.78 -16.15 -2.91
C THR A 130 -0.49 -14.75 -2.36
N PRO A 131 -0.89 -14.46 -1.11
CA PRO A 131 -0.52 -13.21 -0.45
C PRO A 131 0.98 -12.98 -0.53
N SER A 132 1.37 -11.78 -0.92
CA SER A 132 2.76 -11.39 -1.18
C SER A 132 3.21 -10.31 -0.22
N PRO A 133 4.50 -10.26 0.15
CA PRO A 133 5.05 -9.20 0.97
C PRO A 133 4.83 -7.82 0.36
N ILE A 134 4.69 -6.82 1.23
CA ILE A 134 4.80 -5.42 0.86
C ILE A 134 6.22 -4.96 1.15
N VAL A 135 6.85 -4.40 0.15
CA VAL A 135 8.24 -3.96 0.18
C VAL A 135 8.30 -2.45 0.03
N TYR A 136 9.05 -1.80 0.91
CA TYR A 136 9.34 -0.37 0.80
C TYR A 136 10.55 -0.16 -0.10
N VAL A 137 10.40 0.75 -1.04
CA VAL A 137 11.44 1.12 -2.01
C VAL A 137 11.63 2.62 -1.94
N SER A 138 12.88 3.07 -1.85
CA SER A 138 13.24 4.48 -1.98
C SER A 138 14.52 4.63 -2.79
N GLU A 139 14.71 5.78 -3.43
CA GLU A 139 15.91 6.09 -4.22
C GLU A 139 17.21 6.04 -3.41
N ILE A 140 17.13 6.14 -2.09
CA ILE A 140 18.31 6.32 -1.21
C ILE A 140 18.57 5.09 -0.34
N ILE A 141 17.59 4.21 -0.18
CA ILE A 141 17.62 3.13 0.82
C ILE A 141 17.39 1.80 0.13
N GLU A 142 18.14 0.80 0.59
CA GLU A 142 17.94 -0.59 0.19
C GLU A 142 16.48 -1.03 0.39
N THR A 143 16.01 -1.90 -0.47
CA THR A 143 14.69 -2.51 -0.42
C THR A 143 14.47 -3.22 0.91
N ASN A 144 13.47 -2.80 1.67
CA ASN A 144 13.15 -3.38 2.96
C ASN A 144 11.74 -3.98 2.97
N HIS A 145 11.57 -5.15 3.60
CA HIS A 145 10.24 -5.67 3.92
C HIS A 145 9.53 -4.73 4.87
N SER A 146 8.35 -4.29 4.47
CA SER A 146 7.53 -3.42 5.31
C SER A 146 6.39 -4.16 5.98
N TYR A 147 5.76 -5.12 5.27
CA TYR A 147 4.65 -5.90 5.82
C TYR A 147 4.64 -7.32 5.22
N VAL A 148 4.11 -8.27 6.00
CA VAL A 148 3.98 -9.68 5.58
C VAL A 148 3.11 -9.81 4.32
N ASN A 149 2.07 -9.00 4.22
CA ASN A 149 1.19 -8.88 3.06
C ASN A 149 0.31 -7.64 3.19
N LEU A 150 -0.53 -7.39 2.20
CA LEU A 150 -1.43 -6.23 2.17
C LEU A 150 -2.47 -6.27 3.30
N THR A 151 -2.99 -7.45 3.64
CA THR A 151 -3.92 -7.60 4.79
C THR A 151 -3.25 -7.17 6.09
N SER A 152 -2.01 -7.59 6.35
CA SER A 152 -1.26 -7.19 7.55
C SER A 152 -1.04 -5.68 7.59
N MET A 153 -0.74 -5.06 6.45
CA MET A 153 -0.58 -3.62 6.33
C MET A 153 -1.87 -2.89 6.71
N MET A 154 -3.01 -3.31 6.16
CA MET A 154 -4.31 -2.68 6.43
C MET A 154 -4.81 -2.93 7.85
N LEU A 155 -4.57 -4.10 8.43
CA LEU A 155 -4.86 -4.39 9.84
C LEU A 155 -4.02 -3.50 10.76
N THR A 156 -2.73 -3.33 10.46
CA THR A 156 -1.85 -2.43 11.21
C THR A 156 -2.36 -1.00 11.16
N ALA A 157 -2.73 -0.50 9.99
CA ALA A 157 -3.27 0.84 9.82
C ALA A 157 -4.60 1.02 10.58
N ALA A 158 -5.56 0.11 10.39
CA ALA A 158 -6.88 0.17 11.02
C ALA A 158 -6.80 0.16 12.56
N GLU A 159 -5.99 -0.73 13.13
CA GLU A 159 -5.81 -0.82 14.58
C GLU A 159 -5.03 0.40 15.12
N SER A 160 -4.03 0.91 14.39
CA SER A 160 -3.24 2.06 14.80
C SER A 160 -4.06 3.35 14.91
N ILE A 161 -4.97 3.59 13.95
CA ILE A 161 -5.86 4.77 14.02
C ILE A 161 -6.89 4.62 15.13
N GLN A 162 -7.49 3.44 15.32
CA GLN A 162 -8.46 3.19 16.39
C GLN A 162 -7.82 3.31 17.78
N ALA A 163 -6.61 2.80 17.92
CA ALA A 163 -5.86 2.85 19.16
C ALA A 163 -5.21 4.22 19.42
N LYS A 164 -5.31 5.18 18.49
CA LYS A 164 -4.60 6.46 18.53
C LYS A 164 -3.07 6.29 18.64
N ALA A 165 -2.52 5.25 18.05
CA ALA A 165 -1.10 5.14 17.81
C ALA A 165 -0.68 6.11 16.70
N ILE A 166 -1.59 6.36 15.75
CA ILE A 166 -1.51 7.43 14.75
C ILE A 166 -2.65 8.39 15.04
N ASP A 167 -2.33 9.67 15.27
CA ASP A 167 -3.31 10.73 15.51
C ASP A 167 -3.08 11.90 14.56
N PHE A 168 -4.11 12.29 13.84
CA PHE A 168 -4.11 13.38 12.85
C PHE A 168 -4.58 14.69 13.47
N ASN A 169 -4.09 15.04 14.65
CA ASN A 169 -4.59 16.13 15.47
C ASN A 169 -4.38 17.54 14.89
N THR A 170 -3.65 17.68 13.79
CA THR A 170 -3.44 18.95 13.09
C THR A 170 -3.44 18.76 11.59
N LYS A 171 -3.85 19.78 10.86
CA LYS A 171 -3.94 19.78 9.38
C LYS A 171 -2.60 19.51 8.66
N THR A 172 -1.50 19.34 9.37
CA THR A 172 -0.15 19.28 8.79
C THR A 172 0.78 18.26 9.43
N TYR A 173 0.44 17.67 10.58
CA TYR A 173 1.35 16.75 11.27
C TYR A 173 0.60 15.56 11.86
N LYS A 174 1.15 14.40 11.59
CA LYS A 174 0.84 13.12 12.14
C LYS A 174 1.51 13.03 13.51
N ASN A 175 0.75 12.93 14.57
CA ASN A 175 1.29 12.57 15.87
C ASN A 175 1.40 11.06 15.94
N TRP A 176 2.56 10.61 16.33
CA TRP A 176 2.93 9.22 16.33
C TRP A 176 3.31 8.74 17.72
N ASN A 177 2.67 7.69 18.19
CA ASN A 177 3.10 6.96 19.36
C ASN A 177 3.87 5.72 18.90
N GLU A 178 5.21 5.85 18.82
CA GLU A 178 6.10 4.82 18.27
C GLU A 178 5.97 3.48 19.01
N GLU A 179 5.93 3.49 20.34
CA GLU A 179 5.83 2.28 21.16
C GLU A 179 4.53 1.52 20.85
N LYS A 180 3.42 2.23 20.86
CA LYS A 180 2.10 1.65 20.60
C LYS A 180 1.96 1.16 19.17
N TYR A 181 2.51 1.91 18.21
CA TYR A 181 2.55 1.47 16.82
C TYR A 181 3.38 0.21 16.66
N ALA A 182 4.58 0.15 17.27
CA ALA A 182 5.44 -1.02 17.20
C ALA A 182 4.75 -2.27 17.75
N GLU A 183 4.02 -2.16 18.87
CA GLU A 183 3.22 -3.27 19.40
C GLU A 183 2.19 -3.78 18.38
N ILE A 184 1.44 -2.86 17.76
CA ILE A 184 0.43 -3.21 16.75
C ILE A 184 1.08 -3.78 15.50
N TYR A 185 2.18 -3.16 15.05
CA TYR A 185 2.92 -3.62 13.89
C TYR A 185 3.40 -5.07 14.06
N PHE A 186 4.10 -5.38 15.17
CA PHE A 186 4.59 -6.74 15.42
C PHE A 186 3.48 -7.76 15.68
N LYS A 187 2.33 -7.33 16.17
CA LYS A 187 1.14 -8.19 16.30
C LYS A 187 0.69 -8.73 14.94
N HIS A 188 0.68 -7.89 13.90
CA HIS A 188 0.21 -8.24 12.57
C HIS A 188 1.31 -8.70 11.61
N ASN A 189 2.59 -8.45 11.95
CA ASN A 189 3.74 -8.74 11.11
C ASN A 189 4.81 -9.58 11.85
N SER A 190 4.41 -10.49 12.73
CA SER A 190 5.32 -11.29 13.57
C SER A 190 6.33 -12.12 12.76
N ASN A 191 5.99 -12.52 11.55
CA ASN A 191 6.82 -13.40 10.68
C ASN A 191 7.64 -12.60 9.65
N ILE A 192 7.68 -11.27 9.74
CA ILE A 192 8.35 -10.45 8.72
C ILE A 192 9.86 -10.75 8.62
N LEU A 193 10.48 -11.09 9.74
CA LEU A 193 11.91 -11.44 9.77
C LEU A 193 12.24 -12.77 9.07
N GLU A 194 11.25 -13.66 8.91
CA GLU A 194 11.41 -14.94 8.20
C GLU A 194 11.42 -14.76 6.68
N LEU A 195 10.95 -13.61 6.19
CA LEU A 195 10.90 -13.28 4.77
C LEU A 195 12.21 -12.64 4.27
N SER A 196 13.12 -12.32 5.17
CA SER A 196 14.38 -11.58 4.89
C SER A 196 15.56 -12.48 4.55
N VAL A 197 15.34 -13.71 4.02
CA VAL A 197 16.41 -14.69 3.70
C VAL A 197 16.55 -14.88 2.21
#